data_e2818a0cd209fed2315701f68f37fe15
#
_entry.id   e2818a0cd209fed2315701f68f37fe15
#
_cell.length_a   1.000
_cell.length_b   1.000
_cell.length_c   1.000
_cell.angle_alpha   90.00
_cell.angle_beta   90.00
_cell.angle_gamma   90.00
#
_symmetry.space_group_name_H-M   'P 1'
#
loop_
_entity.id
_entity.type
_entity.pdbx_description
1 polymer ?
#
loop_
_entity_poly.entity_id
_entity_poly.type
_entity_poly.pdbx_seq_one_letter_code
_entity_poly.pdbx_strand_id
1 'polypeptide(L)'
;MSKVSLVVGNGFSISFGHFSGLINQLNSQEPITWDVPCPSTGKKLLDSLQTLDTLYKSNPDKPHFDVFKLALDSEYCQSIGLDSFKTALESRHFLTIAFSMYSQKQRELFSTDWSWFRWLKLHRDEITSAFSLNYDLLLETALDHLNLEYYSLQENHHGYGIPLVKPHGSVDFEITPNSISYLPQYPLTTFCDLNDTRIIRLEEHELMSPRRQPLCIVPNEANKYSSYQWVAPANQWFEGKLKGTNYCLFIGISYFECDRPEIDKIVDSLPKDCVIVVANTSPPEEFIAKISGRPYIIWNNPKGPVDENGAVLSLKCLNTGNPLRKCFCRSGIPYQYCGCHC
;
A
#
# COMPACT_ATOMS: atom_id res chain seq x y z
N MET A 1 -16.55 -13.22 17.96
CA MET A 1 -16.45 -12.21 16.90
C MET A 1 -15.35 -12.64 15.97
N SER A 2 -15.59 -12.66 14.67
CA SER A 2 -14.56 -13.04 13.70
C SER A 2 -13.44 -12.01 13.68
N LYS A 3 -12.19 -12.44 13.46
CA LYS A 3 -11.03 -11.57 13.35
C LYS A 3 -10.59 -11.47 11.89
N VAL A 4 -10.49 -10.25 11.42
CA VAL A 4 -10.16 -9.93 10.04
C VAL A 4 -8.82 -9.20 9.98
N SER A 5 -7.92 -9.68 9.13
CA SER A 5 -6.67 -8.99 8.78
C SER A 5 -6.74 -8.52 7.33
N LEU A 6 -6.26 -7.30 7.08
CA LEU A 6 -6.23 -6.70 5.75
C LEU A 6 -4.80 -6.70 5.21
N VAL A 7 -4.63 -7.09 3.95
CA VAL A 7 -3.39 -6.91 3.18
C VAL A 7 -3.75 -6.12 1.93
N VAL A 8 -3.27 -4.90 1.85
CA VAL A 8 -3.71 -3.92 0.84
C VAL A 8 -2.57 -3.61 -0.12
N GLY A 9 -2.83 -3.78 -1.42
CA GLY A 9 -1.94 -3.36 -2.49
C GLY A 9 -2.56 -2.27 -3.37
N ASN A 10 -1.87 -1.89 -4.44
CA ASN A 10 -2.22 -0.75 -5.28
C ASN A 10 -3.63 -0.84 -5.91
N GLY A 11 -4.15 -2.05 -6.13
CA GLY A 11 -5.52 -2.23 -6.64
C GLY A 11 -6.61 -1.63 -5.75
N PHE A 12 -6.35 -1.41 -4.46
CA PHE A 12 -7.26 -0.69 -3.56
C PHE A 12 -7.36 0.78 -3.97
N SER A 13 -6.23 1.43 -4.21
CA SER A 13 -6.15 2.82 -4.67
C SER A 13 -6.66 2.99 -6.10
N ILE A 14 -6.41 2.01 -6.99
CA ILE A 14 -6.98 1.97 -8.35
C ILE A 14 -8.52 1.90 -8.28
N SER A 15 -9.07 1.05 -7.43
CA SER A 15 -10.53 0.92 -7.23
C SER A 15 -11.15 2.26 -6.80
N PHE A 16 -10.48 2.97 -5.88
CA PHE A 16 -10.92 4.32 -5.49
C PHE A 16 -10.79 5.31 -6.64
N GLY A 17 -9.69 5.25 -7.39
CA GLY A 17 -9.45 6.09 -8.55
C GLY A 17 -10.55 5.95 -9.62
N HIS A 18 -11.02 4.74 -9.88
CA HIS A 18 -12.17 4.49 -10.78
C HIS A 18 -13.47 5.02 -10.21
N PHE A 19 -13.71 4.82 -8.92
CA PHE A 19 -14.93 5.29 -8.26
C PHE A 19 -15.02 6.80 -8.23
N SER A 20 -13.94 7.48 -7.86
CA SER A 20 -13.89 8.94 -7.70
C SER A 20 -13.63 9.72 -9.01
N GLY A 21 -13.26 9.03 -10.08
CA GLY A 21 -12.76 9.63 -11.31
C GLY A 21 -11.32 10.14 -11.24
N LEU A 22 -10.64 9.94 -10.13
CA LEU A 22 -9.26 10.40 -9.93
C LEU A 22 -8.28 9.73 -10.90
N ILE A 23 -8.54 8.50 -11.31
CA ILE A 23 -7.69 7.77 -12.26
C ILE A 23 -7.60 8.45 -13.64
N ASN A 24 -8.58 9.27 -13.98
CA ASN A 24 -8.55 10.08 -15.19
C ASN A 24 -7.69 11.34 -15.06
N GLN A 25 -7.33 11.71 -13.83
CA GLN A 25 -6.53 12.89 -13.51
C GLN A 25 -5.11 12.51 -13.14
N LEU A 26 -4.97 11.44 -12.35
CA LEU A 26 -3.70 10.94 -11.83
C LEU A 26 -3.70 9.42 -11.95
N ASN A 27 -2.74 8.87 -12.67
CA ASN A 27 -2.64 7.42 -12.78
C ASN A 27 -2.09 6.83 -11.47
N SER A 28 -2.89 5.99 -10.80
CA SER A 28 -2.49 5.38 -9.53
C SER A 28 -1.43 4.27 -9.68
N GLN A 29 -1.22 3.75 -10.87
CA GLN A 29 -0.14 2.78 -11.15
C GLN A 29 1.18 3.48 -11.45
N GLU A 30 1.08 4.61 -12.12
CA GLU A 30 2.22 5.47 -12.38
C GLU A 30 2.00 6.70 -11.51
N PRO A 31 2.92 6.98 -10.56
CA PRO A 31 2.66 7.90 -9.48
C PRO A 31 2.33 9.26 -9.99
N ILE A 32 1.94 9.44 -11.27
CA ILE A 32 1.76 10.75 -11.53
C ILE A 32 2.48 11.20 -12.74
N THR A 33 2.09 12.30 -13.19
CA THR A 33 2.83 13.05 -14.18
C THR A 33 4.18 13.49 -13.59
N TRP A 34 5.19 13.54 -14.43
CA TRP A 34 6.48 14.12 -14.04
C TRP A 34 6.41 15.64 -13.77
N ASP A 35 5.21 16.24 -13.88
CA ASP A 35 4.94 17.66 -13.68
C ASP A 35 4.53 18.02 -12.24
N VAL A 36 4.92 17.20 -11.28
CA VAL A 36 4.69 17.43 -9.85
C VAL A 36 5.31 18.78 -9.43
N PRO A 37 4.56 19.66 -8.75
CA PRO A 37 5.10 20.93 -8.29
C PRO A 37 6.09 20.72 -7.15
N CYS A 38 7.17 21.48 -7.17
CA CYS A 38 8.10 21.54 -6.03
C CYS A 38 7.44 22.31 -4.87
N PRO A 39 7.35 21.71 -3.68
CA PRO A 39 6.66 22.31 -2.54
C PRO A 39 7.24 23.68 -2.11
N SER A 40 8.54 23.90 -2.29
CA SER A 40 9.20 25.13 -1.88
C SER A 40 9.13 26.27 -2.90
N THR A 41 9.01 25.96 -4.20
CA THR A 41 9.12 26.94 -5.27
C THR A 41 7.90 27.03 -6.18
N GLY A 42 7.01 26.04 -6.13
CA GLY A 42 5.89 25.89 -7.06
C GLY A 42 6.28 25.55 -8.51
N LYS A 43 7.58 25.50 -8.83
CA LYS A 43 8.09 25.07 -10.12
C LYS A 43 8.04 23.54 -10.24
N LYS A 44 8.36 22.99 -11.40
CA LYS A 44 8.44 21.56 -11.58
C LYS A 44 9.47 20.95 -10.60
N LEU A 45 9.07 19.97 -9.81
CA LEU A 45 9.94 19.31 -8.83
C LEU A 45 11.18 18.69 -9.49
N LEU A 46 10.99 18.08 -10.65
CA LEU A 46 12.04 17.43 -11.40
C LEU A 46 13.20 18.40 -11.76
N ASP A 47 12.90 19.70 -11.98
CA ASP A 47 13.94 20.72 -12.23
C ASP A 47 14.92 20.87 -11.05
N SER A 48 14.50 20.50 -9.84
CA SER A 48 15.32 20.52 -8.62
C SER A 48 16.01 19.17 -8.34
N LEU A 49 15.68 18.12 -9.09
CA LEU A 49 16.17 16.73 -8.93
C LEU A 49 16.97 16.32 -10.17
N GLN A 50 18.16 16.88 -10.31
CA GLN A 50 18.92 16.89 -11.56
C GLN A 50 19.34 15.51 -12.05
N THR A 51 19.69 14.58 -11.15
CA THR A 51 20.10 13.23 -11.55
C THR A 51 18.89 12.40 -11.98
N LEU A 52 17.77 12.55 -11.28
CA LEU A 52 16.51 11.93 -11.67
C LEU A 52 15.97 12.49 -13.00
N ASP A 53 16.06 13.80 -13.21
CA ASP A 53 15.68 14.45 -14.47
C ASP A 53 16.52 13.91 -15.65
N THR A 54 17.83 13.74 -15.45
CA THR A 54 18.70 13.15 -16.45
C THR A 54 18.35 11.69 -16.72
N LEU A 55 18.10 10.91 -15.67
CA LEU A 55 17.68 9.51 -15.79
C LEU A 55 16.37 9.39 -16.59
N TYR A 56 15.38 10.22 -16.24
CA TYR A 56 14.09 10.25 -16.93
C TYR A 56 14.24 10.59 -18.42
N LYS A 57 14.98 11.65 -18.74
CA LYS A 57 15.23 12.08 -20.13
C LYS A 57 16.00 11.05 -20.96
N SER A 58 16.82 10.23 -20.29
CA SER A 58 17.57 9.14 -20.95
C SER A 58 16.69 7.90 -21.20
N ASN A 59 15.47 7.86 -20.68
CA ASN A 59 14.56 6.71 -20.77
C ASN A 59 13.11 7.12 -21.10
N PRO A 60 12.89 7.84 -22.21
CA PRO A 60 11.58 8.46 -22.50
C PRO A 60 10.47 7.45 -22.76
N ASP A 61 10.81 6.24 -23.20
CA ASP A 61 9.85 5.21 -23.59
C ASP A 61 9.57 4.19 -22.47
N LYS A 62 10.21 4.36 -21.30
CA LYS A 62 9.99 3.44 -20.19
C LYS A 62 8.78 3.86 -19.34
N PRO A 63 8.00 2.89 -18.83
CA PRO A 63 7.03 3.15 -17.78
C PRO A 63 7.67 3.86 -16.58
N HIS A 64 6.94 4.75 -15.93
CA HIS A 64 7.50 5.62 -14.88
C HIS A 64 8.13 4.84 -13.72
N PHE A 65 7.50 3.75 -13.26
CA PHE A 65 8.08 2.91 -12.22
C PHE A 65 9.35 2.18 -12.63
N ASP A 66 9.51 1.86 -13.90
CA ASP A 66 10.75 1.25 -14.40
C ASP A 66 11.91 2.24 -14.42
N VAL A 67 11.63 3.54 -14.60
CA VAL A 67 12.65 4.59 -14.45
C VAL A 67 13.16 4.62 -12.99
N PHE A 68 12.27 4.52 -12.00
CA PHE A 68 12.70 4.46 -10.59
C PHE A 68 13.52 3.20 -10.26
N LYS A 69 13.19 2.05 -10.87
CA LYS A 69 14.01 0.83 -10.71
C LYS A 69 15.44 1.03 -11.23
N LEU A 70 15.59 1.75 -12.35
CA LEU A 70 16.92 2.08 -12.90
C LEU A 70 17.73 3.00 -11.99
N ALA A 71 17.08 3.82 -11.16
CA ALA A 71 17.78 4.68 -10.20
C ALA A 71 18.60 3.89 -9.16
N LEU A 72 18.27 2.62 -8.94
CA LEU A 72 18.96 1.71 -8.03
C LEU A 72 20.01 0.83 -8.73
N ASP A 73 20.03 0.82 -10.04
CA ASP A 73 21.01 0.10 -10.84
C ASP A 73 22.29 0.94 -10.94
N SER A 74 23.27 0.60 -10.09
CA SER A 74 24.53 1.34 -10.02
C SER A 74 25.35 1.25 -11.31
N GLU A 75 25.31 0.10 -12.01
CA GLU A 75 26.05 -0.08 -13.26
C GLU A 75 25.42 0.76 -14.36
N TYR A 76 24.09 0.73 -14.47
CA TYR A 76 23.37 1.55 -15.41
C TYR A 76 23.58 3.05 -15.14
N CYS A 77 23.40 3.51 -13.90
CA CYS A 77 23.63 4.92 -13.55
C CYS A 77 25.05 5.36 -13.91
N GLN A 78 26.06 4.58 -13.58
CA GLN A 78 27.45 4.88 -13.92
C GLN A 78 27.68 4.92 -15.44
N SER A 79 27.05 4.04 -16.20
CA SER A 79 27.17 3.99 -17.66
C SER A 79 26.68 5.27 -18.37
N ILE A 80 25.75 5.99 -17.72
CA ILE A 80 25.21 7.27 -18.20
C ILE A 80 25.73 8.49 -17.41
N GLY A 81 26.76 8.28 -16.59
CA GLY A 81 27.44 9.33 -15.83
C GLY A 81 26.70 9.87 -14.61
N LEU A 82 25.77 9.06 -14.03
CA LEU A 82 25.02 9.43 -12.84
C LEU A 82 25.57 8.76 -11.59
N ASP A 83 25.47 9.48 -10.47
CA ASP A 83 25.65 8.93 -9.12
C ASP A 83 24.37 8.18 -8.71
N SER A 84 24.44 6.85 -8.60
CA SER A 84 23.27 5.99 -8.28
C SER A 84 22.70 6.31 -6.90
N PHE A 85 23.54 6.65 -5.93
CA PHE A 85 23.10 7.00 -4.59
C PHE A 85 22.26 8.28 -4.59
N LYS A 86 22.77 9.34 -5.23
CA LYS A 86 22.06 10.61 -5.38
C LYS A 86 20.77 10.42 -6.17
N THR A 87 20.81 9.62 -7.24
CA THR A 87 19.64 9.33 -8.09
C THR A 87 18.55 8.58 -7.31
N ALA A 88 18.93 7.60 -6.49
CA ALA A 88 18.00 6.90 -5.61
C ALA A 88 17.37 7.83 -4.56
N LEU A 89 18.16 8.72 -3.97
CA LEU A 89 17.67 9.72 -3.01
C LEU A 89 16.68 10.69 -3.67
N GLU A 90 17.03 11.22 -4.83
CA GLU A 90 16.12 12.10 -5.61
C GLU A 90 14.83 11.38 -6.00
N SER A 91 14.91 10.09 -6.34
CA SER A 91 13.75 9.24 -6.64
C SER A 91 12.80 9.13 -5.44
N ARG A 92 13.33 8.92 -4.23
CA ARG A 92 12.50 8.88 -3.00
C ARG A 92 11.81 10.21 -2.74
N HIS A 93 12.52 11.32 -2.92
CA HIS A 93 11.92 12.66 -2.78
C HIS A 93 10.79 12.86 -3.78
N PHE A 94 11.02 12.51 -5.03
CA PHE A 94 10.00 12.62 -6.06
C PHE A 94 8.77 11.76 -5.72
N LEU A 95 8.96 10.47 -5.43
CA LEU A 95 7.88 9.56 -5.08
C LEU A 95 7.08 10.06 -3.89
N THR A 96 7.76 10.53 -2.84
CA THR A 96 7.10 10.99 -1.63
C THR A 96 6.20 12.20 -1.90
N ILE A 97 6.69 13.22 -2.60
CA ILE A 97 5.88 14.41 -2.91
C ILE A 97 4.76 14.05 -3.89
N ALA A 98 5.05 13.24 -4.87
CA ALA A 98 4.10 12.79 -5.85
C ALA A 98 2.92 12.02 -5.22
N PHE A 99 3.21 11.03 -4.37
CA PHE A 99 2.18 10.29 -3.64
C PHE A 99 1.53 11.11 -2.51
N SER A 100 2.20 12.11 -1.94
CA SER A 100 1.58 13.08 -1.03
C SER A 100 0.47 13.85 -1.74
N MET A 101 0.76 14.38 -2.93
CA MET A 101 -0.24 15.06 -3.76
C MET A 101 -1.40 14.12 -4.12
N TYR A 102 -1.11 12.87 -4.46
CA TYR A 102 -2.12 11.86 -4.74
C TYR A 102 -3.00 11.58 -3.52
N SER A 103 -2.40 11.41 -2.33
CA SER A 103 -3.12 11.18 -1.08
C SER A 103 -4.03 12.36 -0.70
N GLN A 104 -3.58 13.60 -0.91
CA GLN A 104 -4.43 14.76 -0.69
C GLN A 104 -5.65 14.76 -1.63
N LYS A 105 -5.45 14.43 -2.92
CA LYS A 105 -6.57 14.29 -3.86
C LYS A 105 -7.51 13.15 -3.52
N GLN A 106 -7.00 12.02 -3.06
CA GLN A 106 -7.84 10.93 -2.54
C GLN A 106 -8.70 11.41 -1.38
N ARG A 107 -8.14 12.17 -0.44
CA ARG A 107 -8.86 12.70 0.72
C ARG A 107 -9.92 13.75 0.33
N GLU A 108 -9.60 14.68 -0.57
CA GLU A 108 -10.54 15.66 -1.10
C GLU A 108 -11.76 15.01 -1.77
N LEU A 109 -11.56 13.90 -2.47
CA LEU A 109 -12.60 13.19 -3.21
C LEU A 109 -13.23 12.04 -2.44
N PHE A 110 -12.80 11.83 -1.17
CA PHE A 110 -13.26 10.69 -0.39
C PHE A 110 -14.78 10.70 -0.21
N SER A 111 -15.40 9.55 -0.41
CA SER A 111 -16.85 9.38 -0.28
C SER A 111 -17.19 8.10 0.46
N THR A 112 -18.15 8.20 1.35
CA THR A 112 -18.70 7.06 2.11
C THR A 112 -19.53 6.11 1.25
N ASP A 113 -19.84 6.47 0.00
CA ASP A 113 -20.53 5.61 -0.97
C ASP A 113 -19.59 4.62 -1.66
N TRP A 114 -18.29 4.82 -1.54
CA TRP A 114 -17.32 3.88 -2.07
C TRP A 114 -17.50 2.47 -1.49
N SER A 115 -17.59 1.47 -2.35
CA SER A 115 -17.94 0.10 -1.96
C SER A 115 -17.00 -0.50 -0.91
N TRP A 116 -15.69 -0.24 -1.01
CA TRP A 116 -14.73 -0.66 0.00
C TRP A 116 -14.94 0.03 1.34
N PHE A 117 -15.28 1.32 1.35
CA PHE A 117 -15.60 1.99 2.61
C PHE A 117 -16.87 1.41 3.25
N ARG A 118 -17.89 1.14 2.45
CA ARG A 118 -19.13 0.48 2.93
C ARG A 118 -18.84 -0.90 3.51
N TRP A 119 -17.92 -1.64 2.88
CA TRP A 119 -17.48 -2.94 3.37
C TRP A 119 -16.69 -2.82 4.69
N LEU A 120 -15.73 -1.92 4.77
CA LEU A 120 -14.97 -1.63 6.00
C LEU A 120 -15.91 -1.23 7.15
N LYS A 121 -16.93 -0.40 6.86
CA LYS A 121 -17.96 0.00 7.81
C LYS A 121 -18.77 -1.19 8.33
N LEU A 122 -19.16 -2.12 7.46
CA LEU A 122 -19.91 -3.32 7.82
C LEU A 122 -19.11 -4.24 8.75
N HIS A 123 -17.80 -4.30 8.57
CA HIS A 123 -16.88 -5.19 9.29
C HIS A 123 -15.99 -4.47 10.30
N ARG A 124 -16.29 -3.21 10.65
CA ARG A 124 -15.43 -2.35 11.46
C ARG A 124 -14.96 -2.99 12.77
N ASP A 125 -15.84 -3.71 13.47
CA ASP A 125 -15.55 -4.33 14.77
C ASP A 125 -14.81 -5.68 14.64
N GLU A 126 -14.63 -6.18 13.42
CA GLU A 126 -13.96 -7.42 13.10
C GLU A 126 -12.52 -7.19 12.63
N ILE A 127 -12.17 -5.99 12.15
CA ILE A 127 -10.82 -5.64 11.66
C ILE A 127 -9.87 -5.56 12.84
N THR A 128 -8.85 -6.39 12.85
CA THR A 128 -7.89 -6.52 13.96
C THR A 128 -6.46 -6.16 13.60
N SER A 129 -6.13 -6.11 12.33
CA SER A 129 -4.80 -5.72 11.85
C SER A 129 -4.83 -5.36 10.35
N ALA A 130 -3.87 -4.55 9.93
CA ALA A 130 -3.72 -4.14 8.54
C ALA A 130 -2.24 -4.11 8.11
N PHE A 131 -2.00 -4.48 6.86
CA PHE A 131 -0.72 -4.44 6.19
C PHE A 131 -0.91 -3.76 4.84
N SER A 132 -0.21 -2.68 4.57
CA SER A 132 -0.36 -1.92 3.33
C SER A 132 0.96 -1.84 2.58
N LEU A 133 0.96 -2.27 1.33
CA LEU A 133 2.06 -2.12 0.38
C LEU A 133 2.05 -0.75 -0.30
N ASN A 134 1.02 0.06 -0.06
CA ASN A 134 0.84 1.35 -0.70
C ASN A 134 1.56 2.47 0.07
N TYR A 135 2.09 3.43 -0.66
CA TYR A 135 2.65 4.65 -0.08
C TYR A 135 1.58 5.65 0.36
N ASP A 136 0.43 5.65 -0.34
CA ASP A 136 -0.68 6.59 -0.08
C ASP A 136 -1.39 6.32 1.26
N LEU A 137 -2.25 7.24 1.68
CA LEU A 137 -2.98 7.22 2.95
C LEU A 137 -4.46 6.87 2.79
N LEU A 138 -4.86 6.20 1.71
CA LEU A 138 -6.27 5.91 1.46
C LEU A 138 -6.89 4.98 2.51
N LEU A 139 -6.14 3.97 2.96
CA LEU A 139 -6.61 3.07 4.01
C LEU A 139 -6.78 3.82 5.33
N GLU A 140 -5.79 4.62 5.70
CA GLU A 140 -5.80 5.47 6.89
C GLU A 140 -6.99 6.45 6.84
N THR A 141 -7.19 7.10 5.70
CA THR A 141 -8.36 7.98 5.47
C THR A 141 -9.68 7.24 5.69
N ALA A 142 -9.79 6.01 5.21
CA ALA A 142 -10.99 5.20 5.42
C ALA A 142 -11.19 4.82 6.90
N LEU A 143 -10.11 4.48 7.61
CA LEU A 143 -10.16 4.17 9.05
C LEU A 143 -10.54 5.40 9.88
N ASP A 144 -10.00 6.57 9.55
CA ASP A 144 -10.36 7.86 10.20
C ASP A 144 -11.86 8.17 10.06
N HIS A 145 -12.41 8.01 8.86
CA HIS A 145 -13.85 8.22 8.61
C HIS A 145 -14.76 7.20 9.34
N LEU A 146 -14.19 6.05 9.73
CA LEU A 146 -14.90 5.07 10.56
C LEU A 146 -14.74 5.33 12.07
N ASN A 147 -13.96 6.32 12.48
CA ASN A 147 -13.49 6.55 13.84
C ASN A 147 -12.87 5.27 14.43
N LEU A 148 -12.03 4.60 13.65
CA LEU A 148 -11.24 3.46 14.08
C LEU A 148 -9.83 3.94 14.38
N GLU A 149 -9.44 3.81 15.64
CA GLU A 149 -8.08 4.08 16.04
C GLU A 149 -7.12 3.06 15.41
N TYR A 150 -6.01 3.53 14.90
CA TYR A 150 -4.92 2.70 14.38
C TYR A 150 -3.57 3.30 14.77
N TYR A 151 -2.54 2.48 14.73
CA TYR A 151 -1.17 2.92 15.00
C TYR A 151 -0.19 2.24 14.05
N SER A 152 0.83 2.99 13.64
CA SER A 152 1.91 2.45 12.82
C SER A 152 2.83 1.59 13.69
N LEU A 153 3.03 0.34 13.28
CA LEU A 153 3.99 -0.54 13.96
C LEU A 153 5.44 -0.11 13.76
N GLN A 154 5.73 0.66 12.70
CA GLN A 154 7.05 1.23 12.47
C GLN A 154 7.38 2.37 13.45
N GLU A 155 6.37 3.12 13.88
CA GLU A 155 6.53 4.23 14.81
C GLU A 155 6.42 3.77 16.27
N ASN A 156 5.43 2.93 16.56
CA ASN A 156 5.10 2.53 17.93
C ASN A 156 4.51 1.11 17.97
N HIS A 157 5.20 0.20 18.65
CA HIS A 157 4.74 -1.19 18.82
C HIS A 157 3.66 -1.40 19.89
N HIS A 158 3.29 -0.37 20.64
CA HIS A 158 2.39 -0.44 21.80
C HIS A 158 1.19 0.50 21.71
N GLY A 159 0.84 0.96 20.52
CA GLY A 159 -0.32 1.84 20.31
C GLY A 159 -1.66 1.15 20.54
N TYR A 160 -2.70 1.96 20.67
CA TYR A 160 -4.08 1.49 20.76
C TYR A 160 -4.70 1.39 19.36
N GLY A 161 -5.68 0.51 19.21
CA GLY A 161 -6.41 0.34 17.96
C GLY A 161 -5.82 -0.72 17.02
N ILE A 162 -6.01 -0.52 15.73
CA ILE A 162 -5.59 -1.45 14.68
C ILE A 162 -4.10 -1.27 14.39
N PRO A 163 -3.24 -2.30 14.60
CA PRO A 163 -1.87 -2.25 14.16
C PRO A 163 -1.80 -2.21 12.63
N LEU A 164 -1.13 -1.21 12.10
CA LEU A 164 -0.91 -1.00 10.67
C LEU A 164 0.59 -1.12 10.35
N VAL A 165 0.93 -1.93 9.37
CA VAL A 165 2.30 -2.07 8.85
C VAL A 165 2.35 -1.54 7.43
N LYS A 166 3.38 -0.72 7.12
CA LYS A 166 3.68 -0.22 5.78
C LYS A 166 5.16 -0.48 5.47
N PRO A 167 5.53 -1.68 5.03
CA PRO A 167 6.93 -2.08 4.87
C PRO A 167 7.66 -1.26 3.80
N HIS A 168 6.95 -0.80 2.79
CA HIS A 168 7.50 0.04 1.71
C HIS A 168 7.61 1.52 2.11
N GLY A 169 7.30 1.84 3.38
CA GLY A 169 7.21 3.20 3.83
C GLY A 169 5.88 3.86 3.50
N SER A 170 5.81 5.16 3.73
CA SER A 170 4.59 5.94 3.59
C SER A 170 4.91 7.41 3.31
N VAL A 171 3.99 8.10 2.66
CA VAL A 171 4.15 9.54 2.40
C VAL A 171 4.21 10.38 3.67
N ASP A 172 3.69 9.91 4.77
CA ASP A 172 3.73 10.58 6.07
C ASP A 172 4.88 10.11 6.97
N PHE A 173 5.71 9.17 6.52
CA PHE A 173 6.87 8.71 7.27
C PHE A 173 8.09 9.59 7.01
N GLU A 174 8.77 9.96 8.08
CA GLU A 174 10.06 10.62 8.03
C GLU A 174 10.95 10.17 9.20
N ILE A 175 12.26 10.10 8.98
CA ILE A 175 13.23 9.84 10.04
C ILE A 175 13.57 11.16 10.73
N THR A 176 13.42 11.20 12.04
CA THR A 176 13.81 12.37 12.82
C THR A 176 15.33 12.47 12.88
N PRO A 177 15.96 13.52 12.33
CA PRO A 177 17.40 13.67 12.42
C PRO A 177 17.87 13.96 13.84
N ASN A 178 19.06 13.48 14.18
CA ASN A 178 19.68 13.73 15.50
C ASN A 178 20.08 15.22 15.71
N SER A 179 20.19 15.99 14.66
CA SER A 179 20.57 17.40 14.71
C SER A 179 19.73 18.24 13.77
N ILE A 180 19.35 19.38 14.27
CA ILE A 180 18.39 20.30 13.66
C ILE A 180 19.10 21.25 12.70
N SER A 181 19.19 20.90 11.44
CA SER A 181 19.20 21.96 10.43
C SER A 181 18.04 21.77 9.50
N TYR A 182 17.13 22.66 9.55
CA TYR A 182 16.00 22.70 8.66
C TYR A 182 16.51 23.01 7.25
N LEU A 183 16.23 22.13 6.30
CA LEU A 183 16.55 22.35 4.89
C LEU A 183 15.26 22.65 4.15
N PRO A 184 14.95 23.91 3.88
CA PRO A 184 13.67 24.30 3.33
C PRO A 184 13.56 24.12 1.81
N GLN A 185 14.60 23.63 1.13
CA GLN A 185 14.66 23.65 -0.34
C GLN A 185 15.29 22.38 -0.92
N TYR A 186 14.86 21.99 -2.11
CA TYR A 186 15.54 21.02 -2.96
C TYR A 186 16.61 21.71 -3.86
N PRO A 187 17.65 20.99 -4.29
CA PRO A 187 17.99 19.62 -3.91
C PRO A 187 18.51 19.54 -2.48
N LEU A 188 18.22 18.42 -1.81
CA LEU A 188 18.77 18.13 -0.50
C LEU A 188 20.17 17.55 -0.64
N THR A 189 21.10 18.07 0.14
CA THR A 189 22.51 17.64 0.13
C THR A 189 22.86 16.76 1.31
N THR A 190 21.96 16.63 2.29
CA THR A 190 22.17 15.80 3.48
C THR A 190 21.65 14.39 3.25
N PHE A 191 22.51 13.46 3.60
CA PHE A 191 22.21 12.04 3.65
C PHE A 191 21.86 11.61 5.07
N CYS A 192 20.99 10.63 5.17
CA CYS A 192 20.73 9.94 6.41
C CYS A 192 20.56 8.45 6.18
N ASP A 193 20.94 7.69 7.20
CA ASP A 193 20.81 6.26 7.18
C ASP A 193 19.33 5.86 7.25
N LEU A 194 18.84 5.22 6.19
CA LEU A 194 17.47 4.68 6.14
C LEU A 194 17.23 3.60 7.19
N ASN A 195 18.29 3.07 7.81
CA ASN A 195 18.18 2.09 8.88
C ASN A 195 17.93 2.73 10.25
N ASP A 196 17.84 4.06 10.37
CA ASP A 196 17.47 4.72 11.62
C ASP A 196 16.05 4.28 12.06
N THR A 197 15.88 4.00 13.35
CA THR A 197 14.62 3.52 13.90
C THR A 197 13.65 4.60 14.31
N ARG A 198 14.07 5.84 14.26
CA ARG A 198 13.27 6.98 14.74
C ARG A 198 12.37 7.51 13.65
N ILE A 199 11.31 6.78 13.38
CA ILE A 199 10.27 7.20 12.46
C ILE A 199 9.27 8.08 13.19
N ILE A 200 8.91 9.18 12.56
CA ILE A 200 7.77 10.03 12.94
C ILE A 200 6.75 10.01 11.81
N ARG A 201 5.50 10.28 12.17
CA ARG A 201 4.45 10.56 11.19
C ARG A 201 4.23 12.05 11.12
N LEU A 202 4.14 12.54 9.87
CA LEU A 202 3.86 13.93 9.59
C LEU A 202 2.35 14.18 9.55
N GLU A 203 1.98 15.39 9.95
CA GLU A 203 0.60 15.86 9.84
C GLU A 203 0.24 16.15 8.37
N GLU A 204 -1.05 16.16 8.07
CA GLU A 204 -1.55 16.35 6.70
C GLU A 204 -1.02 17.62 6.03
N HIS A 205 -0.95 18.72 6.76
CA HIS A 205 -0.46 20.00 6.24
C HIS A 205 1.03 20.01 5.92
N GLU A 206 1.79 19.03 6.43
CA GLU A 206 3.22 18.87 6.20
C GLU A 206 3.53 17.98 5.00
N LEU A 207 2.54 17.21 4.49
CA LEU A 207 2.77 16.22 3.44
C LEU A 207 3.39 16.80 2.17
N MET A 208 3.05 18.03 1.80
CA MET A 208 3.62 18.74 0.65
C MET A 208 4.79 19.64 1.02
N SER A 209 5.30 19.57 2.23
CA SER A 209 6.52 20.28 2.62
C SER A 209 7.78 19.58 2.09
N PRO A 210 8.89 20.33 1.85
CA PRO A 210 10.17 19.70 1.52
C PRO A 210 10.60 18.71 2.59
N ARG A 211 10.98 17.51 2.16
CA ARG A 211 11.37 16.41 3.05
C ARG A 211 12.86 16.37 3.26
N ARG A 212 13.27 15.97 4.46
CA ARG A 212 14.68 15.64 4.72
C ARG A 212 14.98 14.20 4.38
N GLN A 213 14.10 13.30 4.82
CA GLN A 213 14.31 11.87 4.80
C GLN A 213 13.03 11.13 4.48
N PRO A 214 12.56 11.27 3.24
CA PRO A 214 11.34 10.61 2.84
C PRO A 214 11.53 9.09 2.86
N LEU A 215 10.51 8.39 3.35
CA LEU A 215 10.50 6.94 3.47
C LEU A 215 9.49 6.30 2.52
N CYS A 216 9.47 6.69 1.26
CA CYS A 216 8.90 5.89 0.20
C CYS A 216 10.02 5.07 -0.43
N ILE A 217 10.07 3.77 -0.12
CA ILE A 217 11.12 2.87 -0.63
C ILE A 217 10.95 2.67 -2.12
N VAL A 218 12.00 2.92 -2.86
CA VAL A 218 11.98 2.76 -4.33
C VAL A 218 11.79 1.28 -4.69
N PRO A 219 10.95 0.95 -5.67
CA PRO A 219 10.81 -0.43 -6.16
C PRO A 219 12.17 -1.04 -6.50
N ASN A 220 12.40 -2.30 -6.16
CA ASN A 220 13.67 -3.06 -6.22
C ASN A 220 14.68 -2.84 -5.07
N GLU A 221 14.44 -1.96 -4.12
CA GLU A 221 15.18 -1.98 -2.85
C GLU A 221 14.72 -3.12 -1.92
N ALA A 222 13.68 -3.83 -2.30
CA ALA A 222 12.92 -4.78 -1.51
C ALA A 222 13.78 -5.74 -0.66
N ASN A 223 14.80 -6.32 -1.25
CA ASN A 223 15.66 -7.27 -0.53
C ASN A 223 16.57 -6.63 0.53
N LYS A 224 16.74 -5.32 0.51
CA LYS A 224 17.58 -4.58 1.46
C LYS A 224 16.75 -4.02 2.61
N TYR A 225 15.62 -3.39 2.29
CA TYR A 225 14.81 -2.72 3.32
C TYR A 225 14.12 -3.68 4.29
N SER A 226 13.81 -4.90 3.89
CA SER A 226 13.19 -5.90 4.77
C SER A 226 13.99 -6.19 6.04
N SER A 227 15.30 -5.88 6.03
CA SER A 227 16.19 -6.01 7.19
C SER A 227 16.32 -4.74 8.02
N TYR A 228 15.74 -3.61 7.58
CA TYR A 228 15.83 -2.34 8.31
C TYR A 228 15.19 -2.44 9.69
N GLN A 229 15.77 -1.73 10.65
CA GLN A 229 15.36 -1.77 12.05
C GLN A 229 13.92 -1.29 12.27
N TRP A 230 13.36 -0.51 11.37
CA TRP A 230 11.97 -0.07 11.43
C TRP A 230 11.00 -0.98 10.65
N VAL A 231 11.50 -1.83 9.74
CA VAL A 231 10.68 -2.76 8.93
C VAL A 231 10.63 -4.15 9.57
N ALA A 232 11.77 -4.75 9.85
CA ALA A 232 11.85 -6.13 10.31
C ALA A 232 11.05 -6.40 11.60
N PRO A 233 11.16 -5.56 12.66
CA PRO A 233 10.37 -5.77 13.88
C PRO A 233 8.87 -5.58 13.65
N ALA A 234 8.46 -4.61 12.81
CA ALA A 234 7.07 -4.37 12.50
C ALA A 234 6.43 -5.56 11.77
N ASN A 235 7.12 -6.12 10.78
CA ASN A 235 6.69 -7.31 10.06
C ASN A 235 6.56 -8.51 11.01
N GLN A 236 7.56 -8.76 11.85
CA GLN A 236 7.54 -9.86 12.84
C GLN A 236 6.40 -9.70 13.84
N TRP A 237 6.15 -8.48 14.31
CA TRP A 237 5.04 -8.20 15.22
C TRP A 237 3.69 -8.43 14.54
N PHE A 238 3.54 -8.01 13.30
CA PHE A 238 2.34 -8.24 12.50
C PHE A 238 2.06 -9.74 12.31
N GLU A 239 3.07 -10.51 11.90
CA GLU A 239 2.99 -11.98 11.77
C GLU A 239 2.47 -12.62 13.07
N GLY A 240 2.93 -12.13 14.23
CA GLY A 240 2.44 -12.55 15.54
C GLY A 240 0.93 -12.29 15.76
N LYS A 241 0.39 -11.20 15.20
CA LYS A 241 -1.04 -10.86 15.29
C LYS A 241 -1.92 -11.75 14.41
N LEU A 242 -1.38 -12.37 13.38
CA LEU A 242 -2.14 -13.23 12.46
C LEU A 242 -2.60 -14.55 13.09
N LYS A 243 -2.01 -15.00 14.21
CA LYS A 243 -2.28 -16.30 14.83
C LYS A 243 -3.75 -16.56 15.22
N GLY A 244 -4.58 -15.54 15.30
CA GLY A 244 -6.00 -15.68 15.63
C GLY A 244 -6.93 -15.20 14.53
N THR A 245 -6.40 -14.95 13.33
CA THR A 245 -7.15 -14.42 12.19
C THR A 245 -8.05 -15.51 11.59
N ASN A 246 -9.34 -15.18 11.43
CA ASN A 246 -10.31 -16.07 10.77
C ASN A 246 -10.41 -15.80 9.26
N TYR A 247 -10.25 -14.52 8.88
CA TYR A 247 -10.28 -14.08 7.49
C TYR A 247 -9.11 -13.15 7.21
N CYS A 248 -8.37 -13.41 6.14
CA CYS A 248 -7.34 -12.51 5.64
C CYS A 248 -7.71 -12.05 4.23
N LEU A 249 -7.91 -10.75 4.06
CA LEU A 249 -8.25 -10.14 2.79
C LEU A 249 -6.99 -9.61 2.11
N PHE A 250 -6.68 -10.14 0.94
CA PHE A 250 -5.68 -9.61 0.03
C PHE A 250 -6.37 -8.76 -1.03
N ILE A 251 -6.24 -7.45 -0.92
CA ILE A 251 -6.99 -6.48 -1.71
C ILE A 251 -6.07 -5.82 -2.74
N GLY A 252 -6.28 -6.13 -4.02
CA GLY A 252 -5.57 -5.47 -5.11
C GLY A 252 -4.04 -5.64 -5.09
N ILE A 253 -3.56 -6.81 -4.63
CA ILE A 253 -2.13 -7.13 -4.68
C ILE A 253 -1.71 -7.53 -6.09
N SER A 254 -0.52 -7.11 -6.51
CA SER A 254 0.09 -7.50 -7.78
C SER A 254 0.91 -8.78 -7.70
N TYR A 255 1.38 -9.14 -6.50
CA TYR A 255 2.26 -10.28 -6.23
C TYR A 255 3.55 -10.25 -7.08
N PHE A 256 4.06 -9.04 -7.35
CA PHE A 256 5.34 -8.86 -8.03
C PHE A 256 6.49 -9.46 -7.21
N GLU A 257 7.57 -9.78 -7.87
CA GLU A 257 8.75 -10.41 -7.27
C GLU A 257 9.26 -9.67 -6.02
N CYS A 258 9.18 -8.34 -6.02
CA CYS A 258 9.56 -7.52 -4.87
C CYS A 258 8.65 -7.70 -3.65
N ASP A 259 7.34 -8.01 -3.85
CA ASP A 259 6.35 -8.10 -2.78
C ASP A 259 6.16 -9.55 -2.28
N ARG A 260 6.54 -10.54 -3.09
CA ARG A 260 6.33 -11.97 -2.79
C ARG A 260 6.87 -12.42 -1.44
N PRO A 261 8.13 -12.08 -1.05
CA PRO A 261 8.68 -12.57 0.21
C PRO A 261 7.84 -12.18 1.43
N GLU A 262 7.25 -10.99 1.41
CA GLU A 262 6.42 -10.48 2.50
C GLU A 262 5.02 -11.11 2.46
N ILE A 263 4.41 -11.15 1.29
CA ILE A 263 3.10 -11.76 1.09
C ILE A 263 3.15 -13.25 1.47
N ASP A 264 4.19 -13.96 1.07
CA ASP A 264 4.40 -15.38 1.41
C ASP A 264 4.52 -15.60 2.91
N LYS A 265 5.30 -14.78 3.61
CA LYS A 265 5.42 -14.84 5.07
C LYS A 265 4.07 -14.61 5.76
N ILE A 266 3.28 -13.66 5.26
CA ILE A 266 1.93 -13.42 5.77
C ILE A 266 1.08 -14.67 5.59
N VAL A 267 1.01 -15.23 4.38
CA VAL A 267 0.25 -16.46 4.08
C VAL A 267 0.69 -17.62 4.98
N ASP A 268 2.01 -17.81 5.14
CA ASP A 268 2.56 -18.90 5.94
C ASP A 268 2.29 -18.74 7.45
N SER A 269 2.12 -17.50 7.93
CA SER A 269 1.81 -17.15 9.32
C SER A 269 0.32 -17.26 9.67
N LEU A 270 -0.56 -17.35 8.67
CA LEU A 270 -2.00 -17.51 8.91
C LEU A 270 -2.34 -18.91 9.46
N PRO A 271 -3.34 -19.06 10.34
CA PRO A 271 -3.93 -20.34 10.70
C PRO A 271 -4.32 -21.16 9.45
N LYS A 272 -4.22 -22.48 9.50
CA LYS A 272 -4.55 -23.34 8.35
C LYS A 272 -6.03 -23.27 7.95
N ASP A 273 -6.89 -23.00 8.89
CA ASP A 273 -8.33 -22.82 8.73
C ASP A 273 -8.76 -21.38 8.42
N CYS A 274 -7.82 -20.44 8.42
CA CYS A 274 -8.07 -19.07 8.00
C CYS A 274 -8.52 -19.04 6.53
N VAL A 275 -9.65 -18.40 6.28
CA VAL A 275 -10.15 -18.18 4.92
C VAL A 275 -9.46 -17.00 4.28
N ILE A 276 -8.80 -17.23 3.16
CA ILE A 276 -8.15 -16.17 2.37
C ILE A 276 -9.16 -15.62 1.37
N VAL A 277 -9.38 -14.32 1.40
CA VAL A 277 -10.22 -13.62 0.42
C VAL A 277 -9.30 -12.83 -0.51
N VAL A 278 -9.31 -13.19 -1.78
CA VAL A 278 -8.54 -12.50 -2.83
C VAL A 278 -9.45 -11.54 -3.57
N ALA A 279 -9.36 -10.28 -3.26
CA ALA A 279 -10.14 -9.23 -3.91
C ALA A 279 -9.31 -8.59 -5.02
N ASN A 280 -9.44 -9.11 -6.23
CA ASN A 280 -8.68 -8.67 -7.38
C ASN A 280 -9.45 -8.99 -8.67
N THR A 281 -9.55 -8.04 -9.60
CA THR A 281 -10.22 -8.23 -10.89
C THR A 281 -9.50 -9.25 -11.77
N SER A 282 -8.18 -9.39 -11.58
CA SER A 282 -7.31 -10.34 -12.28
C SER A 282 -6.30 -10.91 -11.29
N PRO A 283 -6.72 -11.90 -10.47
CA PRO A 283 -5.85 -12.46 -9.44
C PRO A 283 -4.58 -13.06 -10.06
N PRO A 284 -3.38 -12.77 -9.50
CA PRO A 284 -2.14 -13.36 -9.98
C PRO A 284 -2.16 -14.90 -9.85
N GLU A 285 -1.90 -15.62 -10.95
CA GLU A 285 -1.94 -17.10 -10.96
C GLU A 285 -0.97 -17.71 -9.96
N GLU A 286 0.23 -17.15 -9.84
CA GLU A 286 1.24 -17.60 -8.89
C GLU A 286 0.79 -17.43 -7.43
N PHE A 287 0.05 -16.35 -7.12
CA PHE A 287 -0.55 -16.19 -5.79
C PHE A 287 -1.64 -17.21 -5.53
N ILE A 288 -2.52 -17.47 -6.51
CA ILE A 288 -3.53 -18.53 -6.40
C ILE A 288 -2.89 -19.90 -6.20
N ALA A 289 -1.81 -20.20 -6.92
CA ALA A 289 -1.04 -21.43 -6.72
C ALA A 289 -0.47 -21.54 -5.29
N LYS A 290 0.09 -20.43 -4.74
CA LYS A 290 0.62 -20.36 -3.36
C LYS A 290 -0.45 -20.71 -2.32
N ILE A 291 -1.68 -20.24 -2.49
CA ILE A 291 -2.76 -20.43 -1.51
C ILE A 291 -3.66 -21.64 -1.78
N SER A 292 -3.43 -22.38 -2.86
CA SER A 292 -4.33 -23.48 -3.33
C SER A 292 -4.57 -24.60 -2.29
N GLY A 293 -3.66 -24.78 -1.33
CA GLY A 293 -3.80 -25.73 -0.21
C GLY A 293 -4.61 -25.20 0.98
N ARG A 294 -5.22 -24.02 0.90
CA ARG A 294 -5.97 -23.36 1.96
C ARG A 294 -7.40 -23.03 1.52
N PRO A 295 -8.34 -22.80 2.44
CA PRO A 295 -9.64 -22.24 2.10
C PRO A 295 -9.45 -20.84 1.51
N TYR A 296 -9.93 -20.60 0.29
CA TYR A 296 -9.89 -19.27 -0.30
C TYR A 296 -11.12 -18.95 -1.13
N ILE A 297 -11.36 -17.65 -1.34
CA ILE A 297 -12.47 -17.11 -2.13
C ILE A 297 -11.91 -15.97 -2.98
N ILE A 298 -12.42 -15.84 -4.20
CA ILE A 298 -12.05 -14.76 -5.12
C ILE A 298 -13.22 -13.79 -5.26
N TRP A 299 -12.97 -12.51 -5.00
CA TRP A 299 -13.84 -11.39 -5.34
C TRP A 299 -13.24 -10.63 -6.51
N ASN A 300 -13.80 -10.83 -7.69
CA ASN A 300 -13.27 -10.25 -8.93
C ASN A 300 -14.15 -9.12 -9.51
N ASN A 301 -15.11 -8.62 -8.75
CA ASN A 301 -15.94 -7.50 -9.20
C ASN A 301 -15.10 -6.21 -9.25
N PRO A 302 -15.00 -5.52 -10.41
CA PRO A 302 -14.25 -4.28 -10.53
C PRO A 302 -14.82 -3.12 -9.67
N LYS A 303 -16.08 -3.23 -9.26
CA LYS A 303 -16.69 -2.26 -8.33
C LYS A 303 -16.34 -2.51 -6.87
N GLY A 304 -15.50 -3.51 -6.57
CA GLY A 304 -15.09 -3.88 -5.20
C GLY A 304 -15.94 -4.99 -4.59
N PRO A 305 -16.07 -5.05 -3.25
CA PRO A 305 -16.70 -6.14 -2.53
C PRO A 305 -18.24 -6.05 -2.55
N VAL A 306 -18.80 -6.07 -3.73
CA VAL A 306 -20.27 -6.01 -3.96
C VAL A 306 -20.72 -7.12 -4.90
N ASP A 307 -21.97 -7.51 -4.76
CA ASP A 307 -22.63 -8.42 -5.67
C ASP A 307 -23.10 -7.73 -6.97
N GLU A 308 -23.79 -8.47 -7.82
CA GLU A 308 -24.32 -7.98 -9.10
C GLU A 308 -25.33 -6.83 -8.91
N ASN A 309 -26.01 -6.78 -7.77
CA ASN A 309 -27.01 -5.76 -7.42
C ASN A 309 -26.38 -4.56 -6.68
N GLY A 310 -25.06 -4.59 -6.41
CA GLY A 310 -24.36 -3.55 -5.68
C GLY A 310 -24.48 -3.64 -4.15
N ALA A 311 -25.04 -4.74 -3.62
CA ALA A 311 -25.04 -4.99 -2.18
C ALA A 311 -23.67 -5.45 -1.71
N VAL A 312 -23.26 -4.98 -0.53
CA VAL A 312 -21.95 -5.28 0.04
C VAL A 312 -21.86 -6.74 0.47
N LEU A 313 -20.80 -7.43 0.07
CA LEU A 313 -20.54 -8.82 0.44
C LEU A 313 -20.19 -8.93 1.93
N SER A 314 -20.82 -9.87 2.64
CA SER A 314 -20.58 -10.09 4.07
C SER A 314 -19.71 -11.31 4.32
N LEU A 315 -18.73 -11.19 5.22
CA LEU A 315 -17.92 -12.33 5.69
C LEU A 315 -18.74 -13.32 6.53
N LYS A 316 -19.83 -12.88 7.15
CA LYS A 316 -20.69 -13.78 7.97
C LYS A 316 -21.25 -14.91 7.16
N CYS A 317 -21.49 -14.67 5.89
CA CYS A 317 -21.99 -15.68 4.97
C CYS A 317 -20.89 -16.67 4.51
N LEU A 318 -19.63 -16.34 4.72
CA LEU A 318 -18.49 -17.20 4.35
C LEU A 318 -18.12 -18.23 5.44
N ASN A 319 -18.74 -18.16 6.61
CA ASN A 319 -18.40 -18.93 7.81
C ASN A 319 -18.76 -20.43 7.71
N THR A 320 -18.88 -20.98 6.52
CA THR A 320 -19.33 -22.36 6.29
C THR A 320 -18.20 -23.36 6.02
N GLY A 321 -16.96 -22.94 6.13
CA GLY A 321 -15.77 -23.83 6.14
C GLY A 321 -15.41 -24.52 4.83
N ASN A 322 -16.21 -24.37 3.76
CA ASN A 322 -15.87 -24.91 2.44
C ASN A 322 -16.46 -24.05 1.31
N PRO A 323 -15.63 -23.37 0.51
CA PRO A 323 -16.10 -22.54 -0.60
C PRO A 323 -16.86 -23.32 -1.68
N LEU A 324 -16.64 -24.63 -1.78
CA LEU A 324 -17.36 -25.53 -2.70
C LEU A 324 -18.67 -26.07 -2.10
N ARG A 325 -18.96 -25.72 -0.83
CA ARG A 325 -20.22 -26.18 -0.21
C ARG A 325 -21.39 -25.53 -0.92
N LYS A 326 -22.44 -26.34 -1.13
CA LYS A 326 -23.71 -25.85 -1.67
C LYS A 326 -24.30 -24.78 -0.76
N CYS A 327 -24.83 -23.72 -1.35
CA CYS A 327 -25.46 -22.64 -0.61
C CYS A 327 -26.62 -23.13 0.24
N PHE A 328 -26.82 -22.56 1.41
CA PHE A 328 -27.94 -22.86 2.31
C PHE A 328 -29.31 -22.51 1.72
N CYS A 329 -29.38 -21.65 0.71
CA CYS A 329 -30.63 -21.37 -0.01
C CYS A 329 -31.18 -22.55 -0.81
N ARG A 330 -30.50 -23.71 -0.79
CA ARG A 330 -30.84 -24.92 -1.52
C ARG A 330 -30.85 -24.79 -3.05
N SER A 331 -30.28 -23.72 -3.61
CA SER A 331 -30.15 -23.54 -5.07
C SER A 331 -29.31 -24.62 -5.75
N GLY A 332 -28.51 -25.36 -4.98
CA GLY A 332 -27.55 -26.32 -5.51
C GLY A 332 -26.28 -25.70 -6.06
N ILE A 333 -26.21 -24.38 -6.13
CA ILE A 333 -25.06 -23.61 -6.60
C ILE A 333 -24.01 -23.55 -5.47
N PRO A 334 -22.70 -23.71 -5.77
CA PRO A 334 -21.65 -23.48 -4.79
C PRO A 334 -21.82 -22.11 -4.13
N TYR A 335 -21.59 -22.04 -2.82
CA TYR A 335 -21.83 -20.86 -2.01
C TYR A 335 -21.19 -19.58 -2.59
N GLN A 336 -19.96 -19.71 -3.10
CA GLN A 336 -19.22 -18.61 -3.73
C GLN A 336 -19.84 -18.02 -5.00
N TYR A 337 -20.75 -18.76 -5.65
CA TYR A 337 -21.45 -18.35 -6.89
C TYR A 337 -22.94 -18.10 -6.67
N CYS A 338 -23.41 -18.32 -5.45
CA CYS A 338 -24.82 -18.15 -5.15
C CYS A 338 -25.09 -16.70 -4.73
N GLY A 339 -25.88 -15.98 -5.49
CA GLY A 339 -26.31 -14.61 -5.19
C GLY A 339 -27.26 -14.47 -3.98
N CYS A 340 -27.46 -15.54 -3.16
CA CYS A 340 -28.26 -15.41 -1.97
C CYS A 340 -27.43 -14.76 -0.86
N HIS A 341 -27.77 -13.54 -0.52
CA HIS A 341 -27.17 -12.79 0.56
C HIS A 341 -27.96 -13.04 1.84
N CYS A 342 -27.24 -13.39 2.89
CA CYS A 342 -27.80 -13.47 4.22
C CYS A 342 -28.05 -12.08 4.79
#